data_32a0e185c8b205aa60e5431fefe14ede
#
_entry.id   32a0e185c8b205aa60e5431fefe14ede
#
_cell.length_a   1.000
_cell.length_b   1.000
_cell.length_c   1.000
_cell.angle_alpha   90.00
_cell.angle_beta   90.00
_cell.angle_gamma   90.00
#
_symmetry.space_group_name_H-M   'P 1'
#
loop_
_entity.id
_entity.type
_entity.pdbx_description
1 polymer ?
#
loop_
_entity_poly.entity_id
_entity_poly.type
_entity_poly.pdbx_seq_one_letter_code
_entity_poly.pdbx_strand_id
1 'polypeptide(L)'
;MAPIIGITGTLKDDVETVAERPLGRFIRADFDYVEGVAGAGGVPVVLPPVGDETAAGAVVRGLDGLLLSGGSDLDPGYYGEEPLPELGPTLPERDAFEMALVGHALRRGIPVFGICRGMQVLNVALGGTLYQDLPSQWDGYVDKHRQAIPKWQPSHEVEVREDSYIAEVMGRDVVKVNSYHHQGIKNLAEGLIVTGRSTDGVIEAVESRDFSERWLLGVQWHAEAMRGAGPQQESLFEAHVSAAERHALRDEAAA
;
A
#
# COMPACT_ATOMS: atom_id res chain seq x y z
N MET A 1 19.53 1.86 15.69
CA MET A 1 19.70 0.68 14.76
C MET A 1 18.89 0.95 13.51
N ALA A 2 19.25 0.33 12.34
CA ALA A 2 18.39 0.45 11.16
C ALA A 2 17.03 -0.19 11.45
N PRO A 3 15.90 0.49 11.14
CA PRO A 3 14.57 -0.02 11.47
C PRO A 3 14.18 -1.21 10.60
N ILE A 4 13.46 -2.17 11.18
CA ILE A 4 12.96 -3.36 10.50
C ILE A 4 11.62 -3.07 9.86
N ILE A 5 11.54 -3.14 8.53
CA ILE A 5 10.35 -2.86 7.75
C ILE A 5 9.77 -4.15 7.19
N GLY A 6 8.57 -4.51 7.65
CA GLY A 6 7.82 -5.62 7.08
C GLY A 6 7.20 -5.24 5.74
N ILE A 7 7.43 -6.03 4.70
CA ILE A 7 6.86 -5.85 3.35
C ILE A 7 5.91 -7.01 3.10
N THR A 8 4.63 -6.74 2.84
CA THR A 8 3.66 -7.81 2.59
C THR A 8 3.92 -8.49 1.25
N GLY A 9 4.02 -9.82 1.26
CA GLY A 9 4.15 -10.66 0.07
C GLY A 9 2.80 -11.17 -0.42
N THR A 10 2.79 -11.74 -1.62
CA THR A 10 1.63 -12.43 -2.19
C THR A 10 1.91 -13.91 -2.41
N LEU A 11 0.88 -14.74 -2.38
CA LEU A 11 0.96 -16.14 -2.75
C LEU A 11 0.84 -16.29 -4.28
N LYS A 12 1.66 -17.15 -4.85
CA LYS A 12 1.60 -17.55 -6.24
C LYS A 12 1.73 -19.08 -6.32
N ASP A 13 0.90 -19.66 -7.16
CA ASP A 13 1.04 -21.05 -7.54
C ASP A 13 2.08 -21.19 -8.66
N ASP A 14 2.81 -22.29 -8.64
CA ASP A 14 3.70 -22.63 -9.75
C ASP A 14 2.87 -22.83 -11.02
N VAL A 15 3.37 -22.33 -12.14
CA VAL A 15 2.74 -22.52 -13.45
C VAL A 15 2.93 -23.93 -13.98
N GLU A 16 3.96 -24.67 -13.50
CA GLU A 16 4.15 -26.07 -13.79
C GLU A 16 3.18 -26.91 -12.97
N THR A 17 2.52 -27.85 -13.63
CA THR A 17 1.58 -28.76 -12.97
C THR A 17 1.97 -30.20 -13.20
N VAL A 18 1.76 -31.04 -12.18
CA VAL A 18 1.81 -32.50 -12.27
C VAL A 18 0.45 -33.04 -11.85
N ALA A 19 -0.19 -33.83 -12.72
CA ALA A 19 -1.54 -34.37 -12.48
C ALA A 19 -2.55 -33.29 -12.08
N GLU A 20 -2.58 -32.17 -12.82
CA GLU A 20 -3.47 -31.03 -12.62
C GLU A 20 -3.28 -30.27 -11.29
N ARG A 21 -2.17 -30.50 -10.61
CA ARG A 21 -1.82 -29.75 -9.38
C ARG A 21 -0.55 -28.94 -9.60
N PRO A 22 -0.48 -27.70 -9.08
CA PRO A 22 0.74 -26.93 -9.07
C PRO A 22 1.87 -27.73 -8.41
N LEU A 23 3.10 -27.62 -8.91
CA LEU A 23 4.28 -28.23 -8.29
C LEU A 23 4.57 -27.64 -6.91
N GLY A 24 4.15 -26.39 -6.67
CA GLY A 24 4.31 -25.75 -5.39
C GLY A 24 3.62 -24.39 -5.32
N ARG A 25 3.65 -23.81 -4.13
CA ARG A 25 3.26 -22.40 -3.88
C ARG A 25 4.48 -21.66 -3.39
N PHE A 26 4.64 -20.43 -3.83
CA PHE A 26 5.76 -19.59 -3.39
C PHE A 26 5.29 -18.21 -2.98
N ILE A 27 6.07 -17.55 -2.14
CA ILE A 27 5.85 -16.17 -1.76
C ILE A 27 6.54 -15.27 -2.78
N ARG A 28 5.83 -14.29 -3.30
CA ARG A 28 6.38 -13.27 -4.18
C ARG A 28 6.25 -11.90 -3.53
N ALA A 29 7.33 -11.14 -3.54
CA ALA A 29 7.37 -9.70 -3.40
C ALA A 29 8.18 -9.15 -4.57
N ASP A 30 7.71 -8.08 -5.23
CA ASP A 30 8.51 -7.46 -6.27
C ASP A 30 9.74 -6.83 -5.63
N PHE A 31 10.90 -7.06 -6.24
CA PHE A 31 12.19 -6.68 -5.63
C PHE A 31 12.34 -5.17 -5.48
N ASP A 32 11.60 -4.39 -6.28
CA ASP A 32 11.57 -2.94 -6.21
C ASP A 32 11.15 -2.40 -4.84
N TYR A 33 10.23 -3.10 -4.11
CA TYR A 33 9.88 -2.75 -2.72
C TYR A 33 11.06 -2.97 -1.76
N VAL A 34 11.74 -4.09 -1.94
CA VAL A 34 12.91 -4.47 -1.12
C VAL A 34 14.03 -3.43 -1.29
N GLU A 35 14.33 -3.08 -2.55
CA GLU A 35 15.33 -2.07 -2.86
C GLU A 35 14.91 -0.66 -2.38
N GLY A 36 13.61 -0.32 -2.45
CA GLY A 36 13.11 0.96 -1.94
C GLY A 36 13.38 1.12 -0.45
N VAL A 37 13.04 0.10 0.33
CA VAL A 37 13.29 0.09 1.79
C VAL A 37 14.79 0.07 2.09
N ALA A 38 15.56 -0.80 1.43
CA ALA A 38 17.00 -0.90 1.67
C ALA A 38 17.75 0.37 1.26
N GLY A 39 17.40 0.97 0.11
CA GLY A 39 17.96 2.24 -0.36
C GLY A 39 17.70 3.40 0.58
N ALA A 40 16.57 3.39 1.27
CA ALA A 40 16.22 4.36 2.31
C ALA A 40 16.88 4.08 3.69
N GLY A 41 17.67 3.01 3.82
CA GLY A 41 18.40 2.67 5.06
C GLY A 41 17.63 1.76 6.03
N GLY A 42 16.46 1.24 5.64
CA GLY A 42 15.71 0.24 6.42
C GLY A 42 16.19 -1.20 6.16
N VAL A 43 15.83 -2.10 7.06
CA VAL A 43 16.05 -3.56 6.91
C VAL A 43 14.75 -4.19 6.40
N PRO A 44 14.65 -4.58 5.11
CA PRO A 44 13.43 -5.15 4.55
C PRO A 44 13.24 -6.61 4.97
N VAL A 45 12.04 -6.97 5.42
CA VAL A 45 11.62 -8.34 5.73
C VAL A 45 10.33 -8.66 4.98
N VAL A 46 10.37 -9.64 4.07
CA VAL A 46 9.17 -10.07 3.35
C VAL A 46 8.30 -10.93 4.25
N LEU A 47 7.04 -10.52 4.41
CA LEU A 47 6.05 -11.18 5.24
C LEU A 47 5.20 -12.14 4.38
N PRO A 48 5.26 -13.45 4.63
CA PRO A 48 4.37 -14.40 3.97
C PRO A 48 2.93 -14.20 4.47
N PRO A 49 1.90 -14.24 3.60
CA PRO A 49 0.49 -14.14 4.00
C PRO A 49 0.02 -15.48 4.58
N VAL A 50 0.52 -15.84 5.75
CA VAL A 50 0.23 -17.09 6.45
C VAL A 50 -0.07 -16.85 7.93
N GLY A 51 -0.92 -17.69 8.49
CA GLY A 51 -1.29 -17.60 9.89
C GLY A 51 -2.59 -16.85 10.13
N ASP A 52 -2.91 -16.71 11.39
CA ASP A 52 -4.09 -16.05 11.90
C ASP A 52 -3.75 -14.67 12.52
N GLU A 53 -4.72 -14.05 13.18
CA GLU A 53 -4.56 -12.77 13.89
C GLU A 53 -3.43 -12.84 14.95
N THR A 54 -3.24 -14.00 15.60
CA THR A 54 -2.19 -14.19 16.60
C THR A 54 -0.81 -14.13 15.96
N ALA A 55 -0.65 -14.77 14.77
CA ALA A 55 0.58 -14.74 14.01
C ALA A 55 0.89 -13.32 13.51
N ALA A 56 -0.10 -12.61 12.98
CA ALA A 56 0.03 -11.22 12.57
C ALA A 56 0.50 -10.32 13.73
N GLY A 57 -0.09 -10.49 14.92
CA GLY A 57 0.33 -9.78 16.12
C GLY A 57 1.77 -10.10 16.55
N ALA A 58 2.20 -11.36 16.41
CA ALA A 58 3.58 -11.74 16.70
C ALA A 58 4.58 -11.11 15.73
N VAL A 59 4.24 -11.09 14.43
CA VAL A 59 5.04 -10.45 13.38
C VAL A 59 5.19 -8.96 13.67
N VAL A 60 4.09 -8.24 13.87
CA VAL A 60 4.09 -6.78 14.10
C VAL A 60 4.94 -6.39 15.32
N ARG A 61 5.01 -7.23 16.37
CA ARG A 61 5.88 -6.96 17.52
C ARG A 61 7.37 -6.90 17.19
N GLY A 62 7.79 -7.52 16.11
CA GLY A 62 9.19 -7.50 15.65
C GLY A 62 9.48 -6.46 14.56
N LEU A 63 8.52 -5.58 14.24
CA LEU A 63 8.66 -4.58 13.19
C LEU A 63 8.67 -3.17 13.76
N ASP A 64 9.41 -2.29 13.08
CA ASP A 64 9.43 -0.85 13.34
C ASP A 64 8.57 -0.08 12.33
N GLY A 65 8.25 -0.69 11.18
CA GLY A 65 7.36 -0.15 10.16
C GLY A 65 6.72 -1.25 9.30
N LEU A 66 5.60 -0.93 8.67
CA LEU A 66 4.86 -1.84 7.79
C LEU A 66 4.67 -1.21 6.40
N LEU A 67 5.08 -1.92 5.34
CA LEU A 67 4.80 -1.59 3.96
C LEU A 67 3.80 -2.60 3.38
N LEU A 68 2.62 -2.11 3.01
CA LEU A 68 1.59 -2.88 2.32
C LEU A 68 1.82 -2.76 0.81
N SER A 69 2.15 -3.86 0.17
CA SER A 69 2.48 -3.90 -1.26
C SER A 69 1.24 -3.95 -2.17
N GLY A 70 1.42 -3.65 -3.45
CA GLY A 70 0.42 -3.83 -4.49
C GLY A 70 0.00 -5.30 -4.69
N GLY A 71 -1.03 -5.54 -5.49
CA GLY A 71 -1.47 -6.91 -5.77
C GLY A 71 -2.85 -7.05 -6.40
N SER A 72 -3.47 -8.21 -6.18
CA SER A 72 -4.82 -8.57 -6.58
C SER A 72 -5.88 -7.73 -5.86
N ASP A 73 -7.14 -7.83 -6.28
CA ASP A 73 -8.23 -7.11 -5.66
C ASP A 73 -8.46 -7.52 -4.20
N LEU A 74 -9.01 -6.61 -3.42
CA LEU A 74 -9.47 -6.89 -2.06
C LEU A 74 -10.91 -7.41 -2.10
N ASP A 75 -11.18 -8.46 -1.33
CA ASP A 75 -12.53 -9.03 -1.21
C ASP A 75 -13.54 -7.97 -0.69
N PRO A 76 -14.62 -7.68 -1.44
CA PRO A 76 -15.62 -6.69 -1.07
C PRO A 76 -16.37 -7.01 0.23
N GLY A 77 -16.35 -8.24 0.69
CA GLY A 77 -16.88 -8.62 2.01
C GLY A 77 -16.25 -7.84 3.17
N TYR A 78 -14.99 -7.36 3.04
CA TYR A 78 -14.32 -6.54 4.05
C TYR A 78 -14.89 -5.12 4.18
N TYR A 79 -15.61 -4.63 3.17
CA TYR A 79 -16.29 -3.32 3.22
C TYR A 79 -17.81 -3.42 2.98
N GLY A 80 -18.38 -4.63 3.20
CA GLY A 80 -19.83 -4.85 3.27
C GLY A 80 -20.54 -4.82 1.92
N GLU A 81 -19.84 -5.08 0.82
CA GLU A 81 -20.42 -5.16 -0.52
C GLU A 81 -20.37 -6.61 -1.06
N GLU A 82 -21.30 -6.94 -1.98
CA GLU A 82 -21.27 -8.18 -2.75
C GLU A 82 -20.31 -8.02 -3.95
N PRO A 83 -19.66 -9.11 -4.41
CA PRO A 83 -18.76 -9.05 -5.56
C PRO A 83 -19.50 -8.68 -6.84
N LEU A 84 -18.95 -7.74 -7.61
CA LEU A 84 -19.40 -7.37 -8.94
C LEU A 84 -18.76 -8.29 -10.00
N PRO A 85 -19.36 -8.40 -11.21
CA PRO A 85 -18.80 -9.21 -12.29
C PRO A 85 -17.40 -8.78 -12.73
N GLU A 86 -17.07 -7.50 -12.58
CA GLU A 86 -15.81 -6.88 -12.94
C GLU A 86 -14.72 -7.05 -11.88
N LEU A 87 -15.05 -7.60 -10.71
CA LEU A 87 -14.07 -7.89 -9.67
C LEU A 87 -13.00 -8.85 -10.18
N GLY A 88 -11.75 -8.49 -10.00
CA GLY A 88 -10.61 -9.34 -10.31
C GLY A 88 -10.39 -10.46 -9.27
N PRO A 89 -9.34 -11.26 -9.44
CA PRO A 89 -9.01 -12.31 -8.47
C PRO A 89 -8.71 -11.73 -7.10
N THR A 90 -9.25 -12.32 -6.04
CA THR A 90 -8.93 -12.05 -4.64
C THR A 90 -8.03 -13.14 -4.06
N LEU A 91 -7.37 -12.86 -2.95
CA LEU A 91 -6.54 -13.81 -2.20
C LEU A 91 -6.94 -13.79 -0.72
N PRO A 92 -7.93 -14.60 -0.31
CA PRO A 92 -8.51 -14.54 1.04
C PRO A 92 -7.47 -14.67 2.17
N GLU A 93 -6.46 -15.51 2.00
CA GLU A 93 -5.40 -15.68 3.00
C GLU A 93 -4.57 -14.40 3.16
N ARG A 94 -4.31 -13.70 2.05
CA ARG A 94 -3.60 -12.42 2.05
C ARG A 94 -4.44 -11.30 2.64
N ASP A 95 -5.70 -11.24 2.25
CA ASP A 95 -6.65 -10.23 2.72
C ASP A 95 -6.80 -10.31 4.24
N ALA A 96 -7.07 -11.51 4.77
CA ALA A 96 -7.20 -11.72 6.21
C ALA A 96 -5.91 -11.37 6.98
N PHE A 97 -4.76 -11.77 6.45
CA PHE A 97 -3.48 -11.51 7.10
C PHE A 97 -3.13 -10.02 7.10
N GLU A 98 -3.30 -9.31 5.97
CA GLU A 98 -3.00 -7.88 5.89
C GLU A 98 -3.97 -7.04 6.73
N MET A 99 -5.26 -7.37 6.76
CA MET A 99 -6.21 -6.72 7.66
C MET A 99 -5.81 -6.87 9.13
N ALA A 100 -5.37 -8.06 9.54
CA ALA A 100 -4.86 -8.31 10.88
C ALA A 100 -3.56 -7.53 11.15
N LEU A 101 -2.60 -7.52 10.20
CA LEU A 101 -1.36 -6.74 10.32
C LEU A 101 -1.65 -5.26 10.55
N VAL A 102 -2.53 -4.65 9.74
CA VAL A 102 -2.91 -3.24 9.90
C VAL A 102 -3.53 -2.99 11.27
N GLY A 103 -4.46 -3.85 11.72
CA GLY A 103 -5.07 -3.73 13.04
C GLY A 103 -4.03 -3.74 14.17
N HIS A 104 -3.03 -4.62 14.10
CA HIS A 104 -1.94 -4.66 15.09
C HIS A 104 -0.98 -3.47 14.94
N ALA A 105 -0.66 -3.05 13.72
CA ALA A 105 0.19 -1.89 13.44
C ALA A 105 -0.41 -0.62 14.04
N LEU A 106 -1.72 -0.39 13.82
CA LEU A 106 -2.46 0.74 14.38
C LEU A 106 -2.47 0.74 15.93
N ARG A 107 -2.63 -0.43 16.56
CA ARG A 107 -2.59 -0.54 18.02
C ARG A 107 -1.21 -0.27 18.60
N ARG A 108 -0.14 -0.64 17.89
CA ARG A 108 1.25 -0.36 18.29
C ARG A 108 1.74 1.02 17.89
N GLY A 109 1.04 1.71 16.98
CA GLY A 109 1.46 3.00 16.45
C GLY A 109 2.67 2.92 15.52
N ILE A 110 3.00 1.74 14.95
CA ILE A 110 4.07 1.66 13.95
C ILE A 110 3.65 2.34 12.65
N PRO A 111 4.56 3.02 11.94
CA PRO A 111 4.31 3.63 10.65
C PRO A 111 3.83 2.63 9.61
N VAL A 112 2.80 3.01 8.83
CA VAL A 112 2.26 2.18 7.75
C VAL A 112 2.31 2.95 6.43
N PHE A 113 2.96 2.36 5.42
CA PHE A 113 2.97 2.85 4.05
C PHE A 113 2.24 1.87 3.13
N GLY A 114 1.16 2.32 2.46
CA GLY A 114 0.39 1.53 1.52
C GLY A 114 0.63 1.95 0.08
N ILE A 115 0.99 1.00 -0.79
CA ILE A 115 1.22 1.24 -2.22
C ILE A 115 0.17 0.46 -3.02
N CYS A 116 -0.56 1.15 -3.90
CA CYS A 116 -1.60 0.63 -4.78
C CYS A 116 -2.68 -0.11 -3.96
N ARG A 117 -2.77 -1.44 -4.07
CA ARG A 117 -3.65 -2.24 -3.22
C ARG A 117 -3.41 -1.97 -1.73
N GLY A 118 -2.17 -1.73 -1.31
CA GLY A 118 -1.84 -1.44 0.09
C GLY A 118 -2.52 -0.18 0.63
N MET A 119 -2.69 0.88 -0.17
CA MET A 119 -3.49 2.05 0.18
C MET A 119 -4.97 1.68 0.36
N GLN A 120 -5.49 0.82 -0.49
CA GLN A 120 -6.88 0.33 -0.44
C GLN A 120 -7.13 -0.50 0.83
N VAL A 121 -6.22 -1.42 1.16
CA VAL A 121 -6.26 -2.20 2.41
C VAL A 121 -6.23 -1.29 3.62
N LEU A 122 -5.35 -0.29 3.64
CA LEU A 122 -5.28 0.69 4.73
C LEU A 122 -6.61 1.43 4.91
N ASN A 123 -7.23 1.90 3.82
CA ASN A 123 -8.52 2.57 3.86
C ASN A 123 -9.62 1.65 4.42
N VAL A 124 -9.71 0.42 3.91
CA VAL A 124 -10.74 -0.54 4.33
C VAL A 124 -10.55 -0.97 5.79
N ALA A 125 -9.32 -1.20 6.23
CA ALA A 125 -9.00 -1.53 7.61
C ALA A 125 -9.39 -0.43 8.62
N LEU A 126 -9.49 0.82 8.16
CA LEU A 126 -9.97 1.96 8.91
C LEU A 126 -11.48 2.24 8.73
N GLY A 127 -12.21 1.39 8.00
CA GLY A 127 -13.66 1.47 7.81
C GLY A 127 -14.11 2.19 6.54
N GLY A 128 -13.21 2.48 5.60
CA GLY A 128 -13.55 2.99 4.28
C GLY A 128 -14.03 1.90 3.31
N THR A 129 -14.41 2.31 2.09
CA THR A 129 -14.89 1.40 1.03
C THR A 129 -14.16 1.66 -0.29
N LEU A 130 -14.33 0.75 -1.26
CA LEU A 130 -13.69 0.83 -2.57
C LEU A 130 -14.72 0.85 -3.71
N TYR A 131 -14.36 1.47 -4.83
CA TYR A 131 -14.87 1.08 -6.13
C TYR A 131 -14.23 -0.26 -6.50
N GLN A 132 -15.05 -1.26 -6.80
CA GLN A 132 -14.57 -2.59 -7.23
C GLN A 132 -14.02 -2.53 -8.66
N ASP A 133 -14.54 -1.62 -9.47
CA ASP A 133 -14.07 -1.34 -10.83
C ASP A 133 -14.41 0.11 -11.21
N LEU A 134 -13.39 0.93 -11.37
CA LEU A 134 -13.55 2.34 -11.73
C LEU A 134 -14.28 2.51 -13.08
N PRO A 135 -13.94 1.76 -14.16
CA PRO A 135 -14.63 1.91 -15.45
C PRO A 135 -16.14 1.68 -15.40
N SER A 136 -16.63 0.81 -14.55
CA SER A 136 -18.06 0.49 -14.45
C SER A 136 -18.82 1.27 -13.39
N GLN A 137 -18.14 1.80 -12.37
CA GLN A 137 -18.77 2.42 -11.20
C GLN A 137 -18.53 3.93 -11.05
N TRP A 138 -17.54 4.49 -11.76
CA TRP A 138 -17.22 5.91 -11.68
C TRP A 138 -18.12 6.74 -12.59
N ASP A 139 -18.76 7.76 -12.04
CA ASP A 139 -19.61 8.69 -12.81
C ASP A 139 -18.74 9.72 -13.53
N GLY A 140 -18.60 9.59 -14.84
CA GLY A 140 -17.90 10.55 -15.68
C GLY A 140 -16.75 9.95 -16.49
N TYR A 141 -15.86 10.82 -16.95
CA TYR A 141 -14.65 10.39 -17.65
C TYR A 141 -13.68 9.71 -16.66
N VAL A 142 -13.17 8.56 -17.04
CA VAL A 142 -12.13 7.83 -16.30
C VAL A 142 -10.87 7.80 -17.13
N ASP A 143 -9.77 8.30 -16.57
CA ASP A 143 -8.44 8.14 -17.16
C ASP A 143 -8.04 6.66 -17.22
N LYS A 144 -7.01 6.36 -18.02
CA LYS A 144 -6.48 5.00 -18.06
C LYS A 144 -5.67 4.70 -16.80
N HIS A 145 -6.37 4.28 -15.73
CA HIS A 145 -5.69 3.82 -14.51
C HIS A 145 -5.01 2.44 -14.67
N ARG A 146 -5.10 1.85 -15.86
CA ARG A 146 -4.36 0.64 -16.24
C ARG A 146 -3.59 0.88 -17.53
N GLN A 147 -2.39 1.44 -17.39
CA GLN A 147 -1.53 1.79 -18.52
C GLN A 147 -1.01 0.57 -19.27
N ALA A 148 -0.73 0.75 -20.58
CA ALA A 148 -0.14 -0.28 -21.42
C ALA A 148 1.38 -0.08 -21.66
N ILE A 149 1.96 0.96 -21.04
CA ILE A 149 3.39 1.29 -21.12
C ILE A 149 4.15 0.74 -19.90
N PRO A 150 5.49 0.62 -19.93
CA PRO A 150 6.27 0.08 -18.82
C PRO A 150 6.04 0.80 -17.50
N LYS A 151 6.15 0.06 -16.38
CA LYS A 151 5.87 0.55 -15.01
C LYS A 151 6.72 1.75 -14.58
N TRP A 152 7.92 1.92 -15.12
CA TRP A 152 8.79 3.06 -14.80
C TRP A 152 8.43 4.35 -15.56
N GLN A 153 7.47 4.29 -16.49
CA GLN A 153 7.01 5.46 -17.25
C GLN A 153 5.71 5.99 -16.64
N PRO A 154 5.62 7.31 -16.38
CA PRO A 154 4.39 7.92 -15.92
C PRO A 154 3.32 7.94 -16.99
N SER A 155 2.05 7.83 -16.60
CA SER A 155 0.89 7.87 -17.50
C SER A 155 -0.05 9.04 -17.25
N HIS A 156 -0.11 9.57 -16.03
CA HIS A 156 -0.97 10.70 -15.69
C HIS A 156 -0.36 11.60 -14.61
N GLU A 157 -1.03 12.71 -14.33
CA GLU A 157 -0.66 13.66 -13.30
C GLU A 157 -1.57 13.51 -12.07
N VAL A 158 -0.98 13.68 -10.90
CA VAL A 158 -1.68 13.75 -9.62
C VAL A 158 -1.46 15.13 -9.03
N GLU A 159 -2.54 15.84 -8.76
CA GLU A 159 -2.53 17.08 -7.99
C GLU A 159 -2.44 16.74 -6.51
N VAL A 160 -1.40 17.23 -5.86
CA VAL A 160 -1.11 17.01 -4.45
C VAL A 160 -1.45 18.28 -3.66
N ARG A 161 -2.14 18.13 -2.54
CA ARG A 161 -2.54 19.23 -1.69
C ARG A 161 -1.31 19.89 -1.05
N GLU A 162 -1.11 21.20 -1.27
CA GLU A 162 0.09 21.95 -0.88
C GLU A 162 0.44 21.86 0.62
N ASP A 163 -0.57 21.84 1.50
CA ASP A 163 -0.43 21.77 2.95
C ASP A 163 -0.40 20.32 3.50
N SER A 164 -0.06 19.35 2.66
CA SER A 164 0.02 17.93 3.01
C SER A 164 1.46 17.48 3.28
N TYR A 165 1.58 16.43 4.09
CA TYR A 165 2.87 15.80 4.35
C TYR A 165 3.49 15.22 3.07
N ILE A 166 2.67 14.63 2.19
CA ILE A 166 3.15 14.08 0.92
C ILE A 166 3.71 15.18 -0.01
N ALA A 167 3.12 16.40 -0.01
CA ALA A 167 3.66 17.53 -0.76
C ALA A 167 5.03 17.97 -0.22
N GLU A 168 5.19 17.99 1.10
CA GLU A 168 6.48 18.27 1.76
C GLU A 168 7.53 17.23 1.36
N VAL A 169 7.18 15.94 1.45
CA VAL A 169 8.08 14.82 1.13
C VAL A 169 8.48 14.81 -0.34
N MET A 170 7.51 15.02 -1.25
CA MET A 170 7.78 14.99 -2.70
C MET A 170 8.30 16.33 -3.24
N GLY A 171 8.17 17.42 -2.47
CA GLY A 171 8.62 18.76 -2.88
C GLY A 171 7.88 19.33 -4.09
N ARG A 172 6.65 18.87 -4.35
CA ARG A 172 5.84 19.27 -5.50
C ARG A 172 4.34 19.16 -5.21
N ASP A 173 3.56 20.02 -5.84
CA ASP A 173 2.11 20.07 -5.87
C ASP A 173 1.48 19.29 -7.04
N VAL A 174 2.26 18.99 -8.08
CA VAL A 174 1.87 18.12 -9.20
C VAL A 174 2.96 17.10 -9.47
N VAL A 175 2.60 15.82 -9.46
CA VAL A 175 3.52 14.72 -9.73
C VAL A 175 3.03 13.85 -10.87
N LYS A 176 3.97 13.42 -11.73
CA LYS A 176 3.68 12.44 -12.77
C LYS A 176 3.90 11.04 -12.24
N VAL A 177 2.87 10.18 -12.38
CA VAL A 177 2.86 8.83 -11.82
C VAL A 177 2.45 7.78 -12.84
N ASN A 178 2.83 6.53 -12.59
CA ASN A 178 2.34 5.37 -13.32
C ASN A 178 0.98 4.94 -12.76
N SER A 179 0.26 4.05 -13.49
CA SER A 179 -1.03 3.58 -13.03
C SER A 179 -1.31 2.16 -13.49
N TYR A 180 -1.62 1.26 -12.54
CA TYR A 180 -1.86 -0.17 -12.75
C TYR A 180 -2.99 -0.70 -11.85
N HIS A 181 -4.09 0.05 -11.73
CA HIS A 181 -5.23 -0.34 -10.93
C HIS A 181 -6.54 -0.14 -11.68
N HIS A 182 -7.58 -0.83 -11.28
CA HIS A 182 -8.96 -0.60 -11.71
C HIS A 182 -9.89 -0.42 -10.51
N GLN A 183 -9.42 -0.75 -9.29
CA GLN A 183 -10.08 -0.39 -8.05
C GLN A 183 -9.55 0.95 -7.53
N GLY A 184 -10.34 1.61 -6.69
CA GLY A 184 -9.97 2.87 -6.04
C GLY A 184 -10.81 3.15 -4.81
N ILE A 185 -10.38 4.10 -3.98
CA ILE A 185 -11.14 4.50 -2.78
C ILE A 185 -12.47 5.14 -3.19
N LYS A 186 -13.59 4.62 -2.66
CA LYS A 186 -14.96 5.14 -2.82
C LYS A 186 -15.34 6.05 -1.65
N ASN A 187 -15.34 5.50 -0.46
CA ASN A 187 -15.52 6.26 0.77
C ASN A 187 -14.22 6.23 1.57
N LEU A 188 -13.71 7.41 1.86
CA LEU A 188 -12.51 7.55 2.68
C LEU A 188 -12.82 7.26 4.14
N ALA A 189 -11.96 6.50 4.81
CA ALA A 189 -12.04 6.25 6.24
C ALA A 189 -11.84 7.54 7.05
N GLU A 190 -12.52 7.65 8.20
CA GLU A 190 -12.55 8.87 9.02
C GLU A 190 -11.16 9.34 9.50
N GLY A 191 -10.26 8.42 9.76
CA GLY A 191 -8.89 8.70 10.23
C GLY A 191 -7.93 9.18 9.14
N LEU A 192 -8.35 9.21 7.88
CA LEU A 192 -7.54 9.62 6.74
C LEU A 192 -8.01 10.97 6.17
N ILE A 193 -7.14 11.60 5.39
CA ILE A 193 -7.46 12.73 4.53
C ILE A 193 -6.95 12.47 3.12
N VAL A 194 -7.67 12.96 2.12
CA VAL A 194 -7.22 12.93 0.73
C VAL A 194 -6.18 14.01 0.52
N THR A 195 -5.04 13.61 -0.01
CA THR A 195 -3.91 14.51 -0.28
C THR A 195 -3.44 14.49 -1.72
N GLY A 196 -3.97 13.58 -2.55
CA GLY A 196 -3.71 13.56 -3.99
C GLY A 196 -4.91 13.08 -4.79
N ARG A 197 -5.13 13.70 -5.94
CA ARG A 197 -6.15 13.28 -6.92
C ARG A 197 -5.60 13.37 -8.33
N SER A 198 -6.02 12.42 -9.17
CA SER A 198 -5.84 12.50 -10.62
C SER A 198 -6.80 13.53 -11.24
N THR A 199 -6.59 13.86 -12.50
CA THR A 199 -7.38 14.87 -13.24
C THR A 199 -8.85 14.50 -13.38
N ASP A 200 -9.20 13.23 -13.33
CA ASP A 200 -10.56 12.71 -13.31
C ASP A 200 -11.18 12.65 -11.89
N GLY A 201 -10.43 13.06 -10.87
CA GLY A 201 -10.87 13.15 -9.49
C GLY A 201 -10.70 11.89 -8.65
N VAL A 202 -10.17 10.78 -9.21
CA VAL A 202 -9.88 9.56 -8.45
C VAL A 202 -8.86 9.86 -7.35
N ILE A 203 -9.06 9.26 -6.18
CA ILE A 203 -8.15 9.42 -5.04
C ILE A 203 -6.87 8.64 -5.33
N GLU A 204 -5.76 9.37 -5.36
CA GLU A 204 -4.44 8.84 -5.67
C GLU A 204 -3.48 8.88 -4.48
N ALA A 205 -3.74 9.73 -3.48
CA ALA A 205 -2.96 9.75 -2.26
C ALA A 205 -3.82 10.06 -1.04
N VAL A 206 -3.49 9.41 0.07
CA VAL A 206 -4.10 9.62 1.37
C VAL A 206 -3.03 9.63 2.45
N GLU A 207 -3.30 10.36 3.53
CA GLU A 207 -2.44 10.37 4.69
C GLU A 207 -3.24 10.42 5.98
N SER A 208 -2.61 10.16 7.12
CA SER A 208 -3.22 10.33 8.42
C SER A 208 -3.72 11.76 8.61
N ARG A 209 -4.89 11.90 9.22
CA ARG A 209 -5.39 13.22 9.65
C ARG A 209 -4.49 13.86 10.71
N ASP A 210 -3.83 13.04 11.51
CA ASP A 210 -2.90 13.47 12.55
C ASP A 210 -1.65 12.60 12.57
N PHE A 211 -0.56 13.11 11.99
CA PHE A 211 0.75 12.46 12.01
C PHE A 211 1.43 12.44 13.39
N SER A 212 1.00 13.27 14.33
CA SER A 212 1.53 13.24 15.69
C SER A 212 1.09 11.99 16.44
N GLU A 213 -0.09 11.47 16.11
CA GLU A 213 -0.62 10.23 16.67
C GLU A 213 -0.21 9.00 15.87
N ARG A 214 -0.30 9.07 14.53
CA ARG A 214 -0.08 7.93 13.63
C ARG A 214 0.53 8.36 12.33
N TRP A 215 1.60 7.71 11.92
CA TRP A 215 2.16 7.90 10.60
C TRP A 215 1.56 6.89 9.62
N LEU A 216 0.56 7.33 8.85
CA LEU A 216 -0.11 6.55 7.82
C LEU A 216 -0.01 7.30 6.50
N LEU A 217 0.50 6.65 5.47
CA LEU A 217 0.62 7.19 4.11
C LEU A 217 0.16 6.14 3.11
N GLY A 218 -0.61 6.53 2.11
CA GLY A 218 -1.01 5.67 1.01
C GLY A 218 -0.90 6.37 -0.31
N VAL A 219 -0.39 5.66 -1.33
CA VAL A 219 -0.37 6.12 -2.72
C VAL A 219 -0.96 5.05 -3.63
N GLN A 220 -1.75 5.46 -4.65
CA GLN A 220 -2.41 4.52 -5.53
C GLN A 220 -1.51 4.05 -6.67
N TRP A 221 -0.53 4.86 -7.05
CA TRP A 221 0.48 4.48 -8.05
C TRP A 221 1.55 3.55 -7.47
N HIS A 222 2.38 3.00 -8.34
CA HIS A 222 3.50 2.14 -7.99
C HIS A 222 4.79 2.94 -7.87
N ALA A 223 4.98 3.56 -6.71
CA ALA A 223 6.17 4.37 -6.40
C ALA A 223 7.46 3.54 -6.48
N GLU A 224 7.42 2.27 -6.06
CA GLU A 224 8.55 1.34 -6.11
C GLU A 224 9.10 1.15 -7.51
N ALA A 225 8.21 1.09 -8.52
CA ALA A 225 8.59 0.86 -9.91
C ALA A 225 9.09 2.14 -10.62
N MET A 226 8.92 3.30 -10.00
CA MET A 226 9.34 4.60 -10.54
C MET A 226 10.61 5.14 -9.88
N ARG A 227 11.25 4.39 -8.99
CA ARG A 227 12.56 4.75 -8.46
C ARG A 227 13.54 4.92 -9.62
N GLY A 228 14.35 5.97 -9.58
CA GLY A 228 15.18 6.36 -10.71
C GLY A 228 14.49 7.25 -11.76
N ALA A 229 13.16 7.43 -11.71
CA ALA A 229 12.46 8.43 -12.54
C ALA A 229 12.53 9.85 -11.93
N GLY A 230 13.07 9.98 -10.73
CA GLY A 230 13.26 11.23 -10.01
C GLY A 230 13.25 10.99 -8.50
N PRO A 231 13.82 11.91 -7.72
CA PRO A 231 13.96 11.74 -6.26
C PRO A 231 12.62 11.65 -5.51
N GLN A 232 11.52 12.11 -6.10
CA GLN A 232 10.21 12.17 -5.45
C GLN A 232 9.69 10.80 -5.02
N GLN A 233 9.96 9.75 -5.81
CA GLN A 233 9.49 8.39 -5.48
C GLN A 233 10.34 7.76 -4.38
N GLU A 234 11.63 8.05 -4.37
CA GLU A 234 12.57 7.61 -3.34
C GLU A 234 12.27 8.28 -2.00
N SER A 235 11.92 9.58 -2.00
CA SER A 235 11.58 10.33 -0.79
C SER A 235 10.40 9.72 0.01
N LEU A 236 9.47 9.01 -0.64
CA LEU A 236 8.37 8.32 0.05
C LEU A 236 8.90 7.17 0.91
N PHE A 237 9.87 6.40 0.41
CA PHE A 237 10.52 5.34 1.19
C PHE A 237 11.39 5.90 2.30
N GLU A 238 12.14 6.97 2.02
CA GLU A 238 12.95 7.68 3.03
C GLU A 238 12.08 8.22 4.17
N ALA A 239 10.93 8.79 3.85
CA ALA A 239 9.97 9.29 4.83
C ALA A 239 9.41 8.16 5.71
N HIS A 240 9.07 7.01 5.12
CA HIS A 240 8.59 5.84 5.84
C HIS A 240 9.67 5.26 6.76
N VAL A 241 10.88 5.03 6.25
CA VAL A 241 11.99 4.48 7.03
C VAL A 241 12.38 5.43 8.17
N SER A 242 12.42 6.74 7.91
CA SER A 242 12.68 7.76 8.94
C SER A 242 11.58 7.78 10.02
N ALA A 243 10.32 7.58 9.65
CA ALA A 243 9.24 7.44 10.62
C ALA A 243 9.39 6.17 11.49
N ALA A 244 9.77 5.06 10.88
CA ALA A 244 10.03 3.80 11.57
C ALA A 244 11.23 3.91 12.55
N GLU A 245 12.29 4.61 12.15
CA GLU A 245 13.42 4.88 13.04
C GLU A 245 13.00 5.69 14.27
N ARG A 246 12.20 6.74 14.07
CA ARG A 246 11.64 7.52 15.19
C ARG A 246 10.75 6.70 16.11
N HIS A 247 10.01 5.74 15.56
CA HIS A 247 9.17 4.83 16.34
C HIS A 247 10.04 3.89 17.19
N ALA A 248 11.04 3.23 16.59
CA ALA A 248 11.97 2.34 17.28
C ALA A 248 12.66 3.00 18.47
N LEU A 249 13.16 4.24 18.28
CA LEU A 249 13.79 5.01 19.35
C LEU A 249 12.83 5.35 20.50
N ARG A 250 11.54 5.54 20.23
CA ARG A 250 10.52 5.77 21.28
C ARG A 250 10.21 4.50 22.06
N ASP A 251 10.09 3.37 21.38
CA ASP A 251 9.85 2.06 22.02
C ASP A 251 11.03 1.66 22.92
N GLU A 252 12.28 1.86 22.46
CA GLU A 252 13.49 1.63 23.26
C GLU A 252 13.54 2.53 24.52
N ALA A 253 13.09 3.76 24.43
CA ALA A 253 13.07 4.70 25.55
C ALA A 253 11.94 4.40 26.56
N ALA A 254 10.93 3.64 26.16
CA ALA A 254 9.78 3.27 27.00
C ALA A 254 9.94 1.89 27.67
N ALA A 255 10.92 1.08 27.25
CA ALA A 255 11.20 -0.28 27.75
C ALA A 255 12.15 -0.27 28.94
#